data_7ec23020c5164b4c305788cdc5433e27
#
_entry.id   7ec23020c5164b4c305788cdc5433e27
#
_cell.length_a   1.000
_cell.length_b   1.000
_cell.length_c   1.000
_cell.angle_alpha   90.00
_cell.angle_beta   90.00
_cell.angle_gamma   90.00
#
_symmetry.space_group_name_H-M   'P 1'
#
loop_
_entity.id
_entity.type
_entity.pdbx_description
1 polymer ?
#
loop_
_entity_poly.entity_id
_entity_poly.type
_entity_poly.pdbx_seq_one_letter_code
_entity_poly.pdbx_strand_id
1 'polypeptide(L)'
;MTTAASSAAPAVAMPRSRLIVYWVATVFVAGNAAWAGTADLLRMQPLFGILLHLGFPAYFAALLGVWKLLGAVALVAPRQPLLKEWAYAGMFFDFSAALVAHAALGDGPVAYVGPVVSLGALAASWYLRPPARRLAGTLAGPRHA
;
A
#
# COMPACT_ATOMS: atom_id res chain seq x y z
N MET A 1 -16.36 -40.81 -29.98
CA MET A 1 -16.01 -39.40 -29.68
C MET A 1 -16.37 -39.15 -28.23
N THR A 2 -15.38 -39.28 -27.34
CA THR A 2 -15.58 -39.13 -25.89
C THR A 2 -15.11 -37.70 -25.52
N THR A 3 -16.06 -36.82 -25.29
CA THR A 3 -15.80 -35.47 -24.81
C THR A 3 -15.32 -35.54 -23.34
N ALA A 4 -14.01 -35.36 -23.14
CA ALA A 4 -13.45 -35.23 -21.80
C ALA A 4 -13.94 -33.89 -21.22
N ALA A 5 -14.92 -33.97 -20.33
CA ALA A 5 -15.33 -32.82 -19.52
C ALA A 5 -14.14 -32.40 -18.62
N SER A 6 -13.52 -31.26 -18.93
CA SER A 6 -12.50 -30.64 -18.09
C SER A 6 -13.14 -30.26 -16.75
N SER A 7 -12.92 -31.09 -15.73
CA SER A 7 -13.29 -30.78 -14.34
C SER A 7 -12.40 -29.68 -13.86
N ALA A 8 -12.82 -28.42 -14.02
CA ALA A 8 -12.21 -27.30 -13.37
C ALA A 8 -12.43 -27.45 -11.86
N ALA A 9 -11.35 -27.67 -11.10
CA ALA A 9 -11.41 -27.72 -9.65
C ALA A 9 -12.07 -26.43 -9.11
N PRO A 10 -12.99 -26.51 -8.14
CA PRO A 10 -13.67 -25.34 -7.59
C PRO A 10 -12.62 -24.39 -6.98
N ALA A 11 -12.66 -23.13 -7.40
CA ALA A 11 -11.81 -22.11 -6.82
C ALA A 11 -12.08 -22.02 -5.31
N VAL A 12 -11.09 -22.35 -4.49
CA VAL A 12 -11.22 -22.32 -3.02
C VAL A 12 -11.54 -20.88 -2.62
N ALA A 13 -12.74 -20.66 -2.12
CA ALA A 13 -13.19 -19.35 -1.67
C ALA A 13 -12.30 -18.86 -0.51
N MET A 14 -11.86 -17.62 -0.58
CA MET A 14 -11.06 -17.01 0.48
C MET A 14 -11.85 -16.96 1.79
N PRO A 15 -11.28 -17.35 2.95
CA PRO A 15 -11.93 -17.23 4.25
C PRO A 15 -12.38 -15.79 4.53
N ARG A 16 -13.58 -15.62 5.07
CA ARG A 16 -14.15 -14.29 5.39
C ARG A 16 -13.24 -13.47 6.32
N SER A 17 -12.63 -14.11 7.31
CA SER A 17 -11.67 -13.47 8.22
C SER A 17 -10.49 -12.85 7.47
N ARG A 18 -9.93 -13.56 6.53
CA ARG A 18 -8.82 -13.05 5.69
C ARG A 18 -9.24 -11.84 4.85
N LEU A 19 -10.45 -11.87 4.31
CA LEU A 19 -11.01 -10.76 3.54
C LEU A 19 -11.24 -9.52 4.42
N ILE A 20 -11.73 -9.71 5.64
CA ILE A 20 -11.94 -8.61 6.61
C ILE A 20 -10.60 -7.96 6.96
N VAL A 21 -9.60 -8.76 7.37
CA VAL A 21 -8.26 -8.22 7.71
C VAL A 21 -7.64 -7.49 6.52
N TYR A 22 -7.76 -8.04 5.31
CA TYR A 22 -7.31 -7.38 4.09
C TYR A 22 -7.94 -5.99 3.95
N TRP A 23 -9.28 -5.89 4.06
CA TRP A 23 -9.97 -4.62 3.87
C TRP A 23 -9.68 -3.62 5.00
N VAL A 24 -9.62 -4.07 6.24
CA VAL A 24 -9.25 -3.22 7.39
C VAL A 24 -7.85 -2.62 7.16
N ALA A 25 -6.88 -3.45 6.81
CA ALA A 25 -5.52 -2.98 6.54
C ALA A 25 -5.46 -2.06 5.31
N THR A 26 -6.19 -2.39 4.23
CA THR A 26 -6.20 -1.57 3.00
C THR A 26 -6.84 -0.21 3.25
N VAL A 27 -7.98 -0.17 3.94
CA VAL A 27 -8.69 1.10 4.26
C VAL A 27 -7.86 1.95 5.21
N PHE A 28 -7.19 1.33 6.18
CA PHE A 28 -6.27 2.04 7.07
C PHE A 28 -5.14 2.70 6.28
N VAL A 29 -4.42 1.95 5.43
CA VAL A 29 -3.30 2.50 4.63
C VAL A 29 -3.79 3.56 3.66
N ALA A 30 -4.88 3.30 2.92
CA ALA A 30 -5.43 4.27 1.97
C ALA A 30 -5.95 5.54 2.67
N GLY A 31 -6.62 5.40 3.81
CA GLY A 31 -7.09 6.52 4.62
C GLY A 31 -5.96 7.37 5.20
N ASN A 32 -4.93 6.70 5.74
CA ASN A 32 -3.72 7.37 6.23
C ASN A 32 -3.00 8.13 5.10
N ALA A 33 -2.84 7.49 3.95
CA ALA A 33 -2.21 8.13 2.79
C ALA A 33 -3.04 9.30 2.25
N ALA A 34 -4.37 9.18 2.21
CA ALA A 34 -5.26 10.25 1.78
C ALA A 34 -5.20 11.44 2.76
N TRP A 35 -5.23 11.18 4.06
CA TRP A 35 -5.09 12.21 5.08
C TRP A 35 -3.73 12.91 5.00
N ALA A 36 -2.63 12.14 5.03
CA ALA A 36 -1.28 12.67 4.97
C ALA A 36 -1.02 13.42 3.65
N GLY A 37 -1.49 12.87 2.52
CA GLY A 37 -1.36 13.52 1.22
C GLY A 37 -2.11 14.84 1.14
N THR A 38 -3.30 14.93 1.72
CA THR A 38 -4.06 16.18 1.82
C THR A 38 -3.34 17.18 2.71
N ALA A 39 -2.84 16.73 3.85
CA ALA A 39 -2.08 17.59 4.78
C ALA A 39 -0.79 18.13 4.16
N ASP A 40 -0.07 17.31 3.38
CA ASP A 40 1.13 17.72 2.66
C ASP A 40 0.80 18.80 1.60
N LEU A 41 -0.27 18.60 0.80
CA LEU A 41 -0.71 19.56 -0.21
C LEU A 41 -1.13 20.89 0.39
N LEU A 42 -1.89 20.85 1.49
CA LEU A 42 -2.41 22.02 2.18
C LEU A 42 -1.42 22.59 3.23
N ARG A 43 -0.23 21.97 3.37
CA ARG A 43 0.79 22.34 4.34
C ARG A 43 0.28 22.40 5.78
N MET A 44 -0.56 21.40 6.13
CA MET A 44 -1.21 21.35 7.45
C MET A 44 -0.24 20.87 8.53
N GLN A 45 -0.28 21.54 9.69
CA GLN A 45 0.44 21.07 10.88
C GLN A 45 -0.33 19.92 11.56
N PRO A 46 0.36 18.98 12.22
CA PRO A 46 1.83 18.91 12.39
C PRO A 46 2.60 18.23 11.23
N LEU A 47 1.91 17.57 10.28
CA LEU A 47 2.53 16.73 9.25
C LEU A 47 3.52 17.50 8.37
N PHE A 48 3.16 18.72 7.95
CA PHE A 48 4.06 19.56 7.17
C PHE A 48 5.32 19.95 7.97
N GLY A 49 5.17 20.23 9.27
CA GLY A 49 6.31 20.51 10.15
C GLY A 49 7.24 19.31 10.31
N ILE A 50 6.69 18.10 10.41
CA ILE A 50 7.47 16.85 10.45
C ILE A 50 8.28 16.68 9.16
N LEU A 51 7.68 16.92 8.00
CA LEU A 51 8.36 16.79 6.71
C LEU A 51 9.55 17.76 6.60
N LEU A 52 9.40 19.00 7.06
CA LEU A 52 10.49 19.97 7.12
C LEU A 52 11.56 19.55 8.13
N HIS A 53 11.17 19.04 9.30
CA HIS A 53 12.07 18.51 10.31
C HIS A 53 12.93 17.36 9.76
N LEU A 54 12.34 16.49 8.95
CA LEU A 54 13.05 15.38 8.28
C LEU A 54 14.00 15.86 7.17
N GLY A 55 14.14 17.18 6.95
CA GLY A 55 15.07 17.77 6.00
C GLY A 55 14.54 17.88 4.56
N PHE A 56 13.27 17.57 4.32
CA PHE A 56 12.68 17.71 2.99
C PHE A 56 12.30 19.16 2.69
N PRO A 57 12.58 19.67 1.48
CA PRO A 57 12.21 21.04 1.12
C PRO A 57 10.68 21.19 0.97
N ALA A 58 10.18 22.41 1.23
CA ALA A 58 8.74 22.69 1.23
C ALA A 58 8.00 22.34 -0.09
N TYR A 59 8.68 22.43 -1.24
CA TYR A 59 8.08 22.04 -2.53
C TYR A 59 7.82 20.54 -2.61
N PHE A 60 8.61 19.73 -1.92
CA PHE A 60 8.50 18.27 -1.92
C PHE A 60 7.18 17.80 -1.29
N ALA A 61 6.64 18.58 -0.32
CA ALA A 61 5.33 18.29 0.26
C ALA A 61 4.23 18.17 -0.79
N ALA A 62 4.18 19.10 -1.75
CA ALA A 62 3.18 19.07 -2.80
C ALA A 62 3.31 17.81 -3.69
N LEU A 63 4.55 17.46 -4.08
CA LEU A 63 4.83 16.27 -4.87
C LEU A 63 4.41 15.00 -4.10
N LEU A 64 4.85 14.88 -2.85
CA LEU A 64 4.56 13.74 -1.99
C LEU A 64 3.05 13.61 -1.72
N GLY A 65 2.37 14.74 -1.51
CA GLY A 65 0.93 14.79 -1.32
C GLY A 65 0.16 14.25 -2.53
N VAL A 66 0.54 14.66 -3.74
CA VAL A 66 -0.04 14.09 -4.99
C VAL A 66 0.17 12.60 -5.07
N TRP A 67 1.40 12.11 -4.87
CA TRP A 67 1.71 10.68 -4.93
C TRP A 67 0.94 9.86 -3.89
N LYS A 68 0.80 10.37 -2.65
CA LYS A 68 0.01 9.72 -1.59
C LYS A 68 -1.47 9.61 -1.98
N LEU A 69 -2.06 10.68 -2.53
CA LEU A 69 -3.46 10.65 -2.97
C LEU A 69 -3.69 9.68 -4.13
N LEU A 70 -2.82 9.71 -5.15
CA LEU A 70 -2.88 8.76 -6.26
C LEU A 70 -2.71 7.32 -5.78
N GLY A 71 -1.78 7.08 -4.85
CA GLY A 71 -1.57 5.78 -4.24
C GLY A 71 -2.79 5.30 -3.45
N ALA A 72 -3.42 6.17 -2.65
CA ALA A 72 -4.64 5.86 -1.91
C ALA A 72 -5.78 5.42 -2.86
N VAL A 73 -6.01 6.18 -3.94
CA VAL A 73 -6.99 5.82 -4.97
C VAL A 73 -6.64 4.48 -5.63
N ALA A 74 -5.39 4.27 -6.01
CA ALA A 74 -4.94 3.04 -6.65
C ALA A 74 -5.13 1.80 -5.77
N LEU A 75 -4.91 1.91 -4.45
CA LEU A 75 -5.11 0.80 -3.51
C LEU A 75 -6.57 0.33 -3.47
N VAL A 76 -7.53 1.26 -3.50
CA VAL A 76 -8.96 0.91 -3.43
C VAL A 76 -9.58 0.62 -4.79
N ALA A 77 -9.03 1.16 -5.88
CA ALA A 77 -9.56 1.02 -7.24
C ALA A 77 -9.80 -0.46 -7.62
N PRO A 78 -10.93 -0.79 -8.27
CA PRO A 78 -11.15 -2.15 -8.77
C PRO A 78 -10.32 -2.43 -10.03
N ARG A 79 -10.07 -3.69 -10.34
CA ARG A 79 -9.55 -4.19 -11.64
C ARG A 79 -8.28 -3.53 -12.19
N GLN A 80 -7.41 -3.00 -11.32
CA GLN A 80 -6.15 -2.36 -11.71
C GLN A 80 -4.96 -3.02 -10.96
N PRO A 81 -4.62 -4.28 -11.24
CA PRO A 81 -3.62 -5.01 -10.46
C PRO A 81 -2.21 -4.39 -10.58
N LEU A 82 -1.79 -3.95 -11.78
CA LEU A 82 -0.49 -3.33 -11.99
C LEU A 82 -0.36 -2.01 -11.21
N LEU A 83 -1.40 -1.16 -11.28
CA LEU A 83 -1.41 0.13 -10.57
C LEU A 83 -1.35 -0.08 -9.05
N LYS A 84 -1.95 -1.17 -8.54
CA LYS A 84 -1.84 -1.56 -7.13
C LYS A 84 -0.42 -1.95 -6.74
N GLU A 85 0.29 -2.72 -7.55
CA GLU A 85 1.69 -3.06 -7.26
C GLU A 85 2.54 -1.78 -7.13
N TRP A 86 2.36 -0.83 -8.04
CA TRP A 86 3.06 0.45 -7.96
C TRP A 86 2.67 1.26 -6.72
N ALA A 87 1.38 1.26 -6.36
CA ALA A 87 0.92 1.92 -5.14
C ALA A 87 1.51 1.29 -3.87
N TYR A 88 1.54 -0.06 -3.79
CA TYR A 88 2.18 -0.76 -2.68
C TYR A 88 3.67 -0.46 -2.59
N ALA A 89 4.39 -0.47 -3.72
CA ALA A 89 5.81 -0.12 -3.76
C ALA A 89 6.04 1.34 -3.35
N GLY A 90 5.27 2.28 -3.89
CA GLY A 90 5.38 3.70 -3.54
C GLY A 90 5.13 3.96 -2.05
N MET A 91 4.09 3.37 -1.48
CA MET A 91 3.79 3.47 -0.05
C MET A 91 4.88 2.80 0.82
N PHE A 92 5.44 1.68 0.37
CA PHE A 92 6.56 1.05 1.06
C PHE A 92 7.76 1.98 1.12
N PHE A 93 8.12 2.62 0.00
CA PHE A 93 9.24 3.57 -0.02
C PHE A 93 8.95 4.82 0.81
N ASP A 94 7.74 5.37 0.77
CA ASP A 94 7.35 6.52 1.58
C ASP A 94 7.49 6.24 3.08
N PHE A 95 6.89 5.14 3.56
CA PHE A 95 6.92 4.80 4.99
C PHE A 95 8.31 4.36 5.47
N SER A 96 9.06 3.63 4.65
CA SER A 96 10.42 3.22 5.00
C SER A 96 11.40 4.41 4.97
N ALA A 97 11.24 5.35 4.03
CA ALA A 97 12.02 6.57 3.99
C ALA A 97 11.77 7.44 5.24
N ALA A 98 10.51 7.58 5.67
CA ALA A 98 10.18 8.27 6.91
C ALA A 98 10.85 7.61 8.13
N LEU A 99 10.83 6.26 8.20
CA LEU A 99 11.47 5.52 9.28
C LEU A 99 12.98 5.77 9.32
N VAL A 100 13.65 5.70 8.17
CA VAL A 100 15.09 5.95 8.03
C VAL A 100 15.44 7.40 8.37
N ALA A 101 14.61 8.35 7.93
CA ALA A 101 14.84 9.78 8.20
C ALA A 101 14.74 10.10 9.70
N HIS A 102 13.72 9.56 10.40
CA HIS A 102 13.64 9.70 11.86
C HIS A 102 14.84 9.07 12.57
N ALA A 103 15.31 7.90 12.09
CA ALA A 103 16.49 7.24 12.64
C ALA A 103 17.77 8.08 12.43
N ALA A 104 17.94 8.67 11.25
CA ALA A 104 19.09 9.51 10.92
C ALA A 104 19.16 10.77 11.77
N LEU A 105 18.01 11.31 12.19
CA LEU A 105 17.92 12.50 13.06
C LEU A 105 17.99 12.15 14.55
N GLY A 106 17.95 10.87 14.92
CA GLY A 106 17.94 10.43 16.31
C GLY A 106 16.65 10.77 17.06
N ASP A 107 15.52 10.82 16.34
CA ASP A 107 14.22 11.14 16.92
C ASP A 107 13.79 10.10 17.97
N GLY A 108 12.97 10.52 18.94
CA GLY A 108 12.50 9.66 20.01
C GLY A 108 11.56 8.53 19.52
N PRO A 109 11.32 7.49 20.35
CA PRO A 109 10.57 6.28 19.98
C PRO A 109 9.18 6.53 19.40
N VAL A 110 8.51 7.61 19.83
CA VAL A 110 7.16 7.96 19.37
C VAL A 110 7.13 8.29 17.87
N ALA A 111 8.21 8.85 17.32
CA ALA A 111 8.31 9.20 15.91
C ALA A 111 8.25 7.97 14.97
N TYR A 112 8.66 6.80 15.46
CA TYR A 112 8.68 5.57 14.68
C TYR A 112 7.31 4.88 14.63
N VAL A 113 6.39 5.18 15.55
CA VAL A 113 5.11 4.47 15.66
C VAL A 113 4.30 4.56 14.37
N GLY A 114 4.16 5.76 13.82
CA GLY A 114 3.41 5.99 12.58
C GLY A 114 3.94 5.18 11.40
N PRO A 115 5.21 5.34 11.01
CA PRO A 115 5.84 4.58 9.93
C PRO A 115 5.80 3.06 10.14
N VAL A 116 6.08 2.56 11.35
CA VAL A 116 6.08 1.11 11.65
C VAL A 116 4.68 0.52 11.51
N VAL A 117 3.66 1.16 12.10
CA VAL A 117 2.27 0.70 11.99
C VAL A 117 1.80 0.72 10.54
N SER A 118 2.16 1.77 9.79
CA SER A 118 1.80 1.90 8.37
C SER A 118 2.47 0.82 7.51
N LEU A 119 3.74 0.50 7.75
CA LEU A 119 4.45 -0.60 7.09
C LEU A 119 3.83 -1.96 7.42
N GLY A 120 3.50 -2.21 8.68
CA GLY A 120 2.83 -3.45 9.10
C GLY A 120 1.45 -3.63 8.44
N ALA A 121 0.64 -2.59 8.43
CA ALA A 121 -0.65 -2.60 7.76
C ALA A 121 -0.52 -2.76 6.24
N LEU A 122 0.47 -2.09 5.63
CA LEU A 122 0.77 -2.23 4.19
C LEU A 122 1.15 -3.67 3.84
N ALA A 123 2.03 -4.29 4.62
CA ALA A 123 2.46 -5.67 4.44
C ALA A 123 1.27 -6.65 4.60
N ALA A 124 0.43 -6.46 5.63
CA ALA A 124 -0.77 -7.25 5.84
C ALA A 124 -1.76 -7.11 4.67
N SER A 125 -2.01 -5.89 4.20
CA SER A 125 -2.85 -5.62 3.04
C SER A 125 -2.30 -6.29 1.78
N TRP A 126 -1.00 -6.16 1.51
CA TRP A 126 -0.37 -6.76 0.34
C TRP A 126 -0.42 -8.30 0.37
N TYR A 127 -0.07 -8.91 1.49
CA TYR A 127 -0.02 -10.37 1.65
C TYR A 127 -1.41 -11.01 1.58
N LEU A 128 -2.42 -10.37 2.17
CA LEU A 128 -3.79 -10.88 2.26
C LEU A 128 -4.66 -10.57 1.04
N ARG A 129 -4.12 -9.93 0.01
CA ARG A 129 -4.89 -9.54 -1.19
C ARG A 129 -5.65 -10.72 -1.81
N PRO A 130 -6.93 -10.51 -2.18
CA PRO A 130 -7.69 -11.48 -2.97
C PRO A 130 -7.01 -11.77 -4.32
N PRO A 131 -7.13 -13.00 -4.87
CA PRO A 131 -6.55 -13.35 -6.18
C PRO A 131 -6.95 -12.39 -7.31
N ALA A 132 -8.22 -11.95 -7.34
CA ALA A 132 -8.72 -10.98 -8.33
C ALA A 132 -8.05 -9.59 -8.27
N ARG A 133 -7.29 -9.30 -7.22
CA ARG A 133 -6.55 -8.05 -7.02
C ARG A 133 -5.05 -8.19 -7.16
N ARG A 134 -4.56 -9.36 -7.54
CA ARG A 134 -3.14 -9.66 -7.81
C ARG A 134 -2.86 -9.59 -9.30
N LEU A 135 -1.62 -9.29 -9.68
CA LEU A 135 -1.18 -9.51 -11.05
C LEU A 135 -1.31 -10.99 -11.40
N ALA A 136 -1.99 -11.29 -12.49
CA ALA A 136 -2.05 -12.65 -13.01
C ALA A 136 -0.67 -13.04 -13.56
N GLY A 137 -0.07 -14.06 -12.97
CA GLY A 137 0.88 -14.93 -13.64
C GLY A 137 2.26 -14.39 -13.98
N THR A 138 3.08 -14.02 -12.97
CA THR A 138 4.53 -14.06 -13.21
C THR A 138 5.17 -15.33 -12.60
N LEU A 139 4.39 -16.15 -11.89
CA LEU A 139 4.87 -17.38 -11.24
C LEU A 139 4.18 -18.67 -11.76
N ALA A 140 3.31 -18.57 -12.74
CA ALA A 140 2.89 -19.76 -13.49
C ALA A 140 3.93 -20.00 -14.58
N GLY A 141 4.87 -20.89 -14.32
CA GLY A 141 5.80 -21.40 -15.32
C GLY A 141 5.06 -21.87 -16.58
N PRO A 142 5.76 -21.98 -17.72
CA PRO A 142 5.14 -22.32 -18.99
C PRO A 142 4.33 -23.62 -18.82
N ARG A 143 3.02 -23.55 -19.10
CA ARG A 143 2.21 -24.77 -19.26
C ARG A 143 2.74 -25.39 -20.54
N HIS A 144 3.57 -26.42 -20.39
CA HIS A 144 3.93 -27.27 -21.50
C HIS A 144 2.63 -27.91 -22.03
N ALA A 145 2.29 -27.55 -23.26
CA ALA A 145 1.27 -28.20 -24.06
C ALA A 145 1.74 -29.57 -24.51
#